data_eae66c6e6d7d4ab4e86704038594faf0
#
_entry.id   eae66c6e6d7d4ab4e86704038594faf0
#
_cell.length_a   1.000
_cell.length_b   1.000
_cell.length_c   1.000
_cell.angle_alpha   90.00
_cell.angle_beta   90.00
_cell.angle_gamma   90.00
#
_symmetry.space_group_name_H-M   'P 1'
#
loop_
_entity.id
_entity.type
_entity.pdbx_description
1 polymer ?
#
loop_
_entity_poly.entity_id
_entity_poly.type
_entity_poly.pdbx_seq_one_letter_code
_entity_poly.pdbx_strand_id
1 'polypeptide(L)'
;MNTLVIMPTYNEALNLEHSVSDLFEHNPGVKLLIVDDGSPDGTGDIADTLAAADNRISVMHRKEKSGLAGAYKAGFAWGIEREFEFLVEMDADGSHRAQDLPKLLAAAPTNDLVIGSRWTKGGKVENWPWHRMMLSR
;
A
#
# COMPACT_ATOMS: atom_id res chain seq x y z
N MET A 1 14.95 9.12 5.11
CA MET A 1 14.39 7.78 5.33
C MET A 1 14.00 7.19 3.98
N ASN A 2 14.61 6.08 3.58
CA ASN A 2 14.35 5.46 2.28
C ASN A 2 13.20 4.45 2.43
N THR A 3 11.99 4.88 2.08
CA THR A 3 10.76 4.14 2.35
C THR A 3 10.04 3.77 1.06
N LEU A 4 9.66 2.51 0.94
CA LEU A 4 8.83 2.00 -0.14
C LEU A 4 7.46 1.59 0.40
N VAL A 5 6.42 2.14 -0.18
CA VAL A 5 5.04 1.69 0.05
C VAL A 5 4.69 0.67 -1.02
N ILE A 6 4.20 -0.49 -0.62
CA ILE A 6 3.77 -1.56 -1.51
C ILE A 6 2.25 -1.58 -1.50
N MET A 7 1.66 -1.39 -2.67
CA MET A 7 0.22 -1.28 -2.84
C MET A 7 -0.25 -2.32 -3.85
N PRO A 8 -0.78 -3.46 -3.37
CA PRO A 8 -1.32 -4.47 -4.28
C PRO A 8 -2.66 -4.02 -4.85
N THR A 9 -2.90 -4.35 -6.12
CA THR A 9 -4.14 -3.99 -6.80
C THR A 9 -4.74 -5.19 -7.52
N TYR A 10 -6.06 -5.29 -7.42
CA TYR A 10 -6.87 -6.16 -8.27
C TYR A 10 -8.26 -5.55 -8.37
N ASN A 11 -8.64 -5.12 -9.60
CA ASN A 11 -9.92 -4.43 -9.87
C ASN A 11 -10.11 -3.17 -9.01
N GLU A 12 -9.09 -2.31 -9.00
CA GLU A 12 -9.08 -1.04 -8.25
C GLU A 12 -9.14 0.19 -9.17
N ALA A 13 -9.67 0.04 -10.39
CA ALA A 13 -9.69 1.13 -11.37
C ALA A 13 -10.39 2.39 -10.85
N LEU A 14 -11.43 2.24 -10.02
CA LEU A 14 -12.19 3.38 -9.48
C LEU A 14 -11.46 4.09 -8.34
N ASN A 15 -10.55 3.42 -7.65
CA ASN A 15 -9.96 3.94 -6.41
C ASN A 15 -8.47 4.29 -6.54
N LEU A 16 -7.77 3.73 -7.52
CA LEU A 16 -6.31 3.80 -7.57
C LEU A 16 -5.77 5.23 -7.63
N GLU A 17 -6.30 6.06 -8.53
CA GLU A 17 -5.81 7.44 -8.66
C GLU A 17 -5.97 8.23 -7.37
N HIS A 18 -7.13 8.07 -6.71
CA HIS A 18 -7.39 8.75 -5.45
C HIS A 18 -6.46 8.25 -4.35
N SER A 19 -6.26 6.94 -4.24
CA SER A 19 -5.38 6.35 -3.23
C SER A 19 -3.93 6.80 -3.40
N VAL A 20 -3.45 6.88 -4.64
CA VAL A 20 -2.09 7.36 -4.94
C VAL A 20 -1.94 8.85 -4.63
N SER A 21 -2.91 9.65 -5.03
CA SER A 21 -2.93 11.09 -4.75
C SER A 21 -2.92 11.36 -3.24
N ASP A 22 -3.76 10.66 -2.50
CA ASP A 22 -3.87 10.78 -1.05
C ASP A 22 -2.57 10.37 -0.36
N LEU A 23 -1.94 9.29 -0.84
CA LEU A 23 -0.66 8.84 -0.31
C LEU A 23 0.40 9.95 -0.39
N PHE A 24 0.58 10.54 -1.57
CA PHE A 24 1.63 11.54 -1.78
C PHE A 24 1.30 12.90 -1.20
N GLU A 25 0.03 13.23 -1.04
CA GLU A 25 -0.38 14.44 -0.34
C GLU A 25 0.11 14.44 1.11
N HIS A 26 0.00 13.30 1.78
CA HIS A 26 0.39 13.17 3.19
C HIS A 26 1.82 12.66 3.39
N ASN A 27 2.41 12.04 2.37
CA ASN A 27 3.74 11.41 2.44
C ASN A 27 4.54 11.68 1.18
N PRO A 28 4.96 12.93 0.93
CA PRO A 28 5.60 13.28 -0.36
C PRO A 28 6.97 12.65 -0.59
N GLY A 29 7.63 12.18 0.46
CA GLY A 29 8.99 11.63 0.39
C GLY A 29 9.07 10.12 0.17
N VAL A 30 7.95 9.41 0.16
CA VAL A 30 7.98 7.95 -0.04
C VAL A 30 8.03 7.59 -1.54
N LYS A 31 8.44 6.37 -1.82
CA LYS A 31 8.31 5.75 -3.14
C LYS A 31 7.19 4.72 -3.09
N LEU A 32 6.57 4.47 -4.23
CA LEU A 32 5.42 3.57 -4.34
C LEU A 32 5.70 2.47 -5.36
N LEU A 33 5.44 1.24 -4.99
CA LEU A 33 5.35 0.11 -5.90
C LEU A 33 3.90 -0.37 -5.95
N ILE A 34 3.28 -0.26 -7.12
CA ILE A 34 1.97 -0.84 -7.37
C ILE A 34 2.19 -2.25 -7.91
N VAL A 35 1.62 -3.23 -7.24
CA VAL A 35 1.71 -4.64 -7.65
C VAL A 35 0.34 -5.07 -8.19
N ASP A 36 0.18 -5.06 -9.50
CA ASP A 36 -1.10 -5.41 -10.13
C ASP A 36 -1.16 -6.89 -10.49
N ASP A 37 -2.17 -7.57 -10.00
CA ASP A 37 -2.37 -9.02 -10.17
C ASP A 37 -3.22 -9.35 -11.40
N GLY A 38 -2.95 -8.71 -12.53
CA GLY A 38 -3.64 -9.00 -13.78
C GLY A 38 -5.08 -8.53 -13.80
N SER A 39 -5.35 -7.31 -13.29
CA SER A 39 -6.70 -6.76 -13.22
C SER A 39 -7.37 -6.69 -14.60
N PRO A 40 -8.58 -7.23 -14.75
CA PRO A 40 -9.31 -7.15 -16.04
C PRO A 40 -10.00 -5.81 -16.28
N ASP A 41 -10.08 -4.91 -15.28
CA ASP A 41 -10.82 -3.63 -15.36
C ASP A 41 -9.99 -2.44 -15.84
N GLY A 42 -8.73 -2.65 -16.25
CA GLY A 42 -7.85 -1.56 -16.67
C GLY A 42 -7.01 -0.94 -15.57
N THR A 43 -7.02 -1.47 -14.35
CA THR A 43 -6.20 -0.98 -13.24
C THR A 43 -4.71 -0.91 -13.63
N GLY A 44 -4.18 -1.94 -14.30
CA GLY A 44 -2.79 -1.98 -14.71
C GLY A 44 -2.39 -0.84 -15.64
N ASP A 45 -3.27 -0.46 -16.56
CA ASP A 45 -3.03 0.65 -17.47
C ASP A 45 -3.04 2.00 -16.73
N ILE A 46 -3.94 2.15 -15.77
CA ILE A 46 -3.98 3.34 -14.90
C ILE A 46 -2.67 3.44 -14.12
N ALA A 47 -2.20 2.32 -13.55
CA ALA A 47 -0.94 2.28 -12.81
C ALA A 47 0.25 2.70 -13.68
N ASP A 48 0.31 2.21 -14.91
CA ASP A 48 1.37 2.57 -15.87
C ASP A 48 1.34 4.05 -16.22
N THR A 49 0.15 4.62 -16.39
CA THR A 49 -0.01 6.05 -16.65
C THR A 49 0.49 6.88 -15.47
N LEU A 50 0.15 6.48 -14.25
CA LEU A 50 0.62 7.17 -13.05
C LEU A 50 2.15 7.09 -12.92
N ALA A 51 2.73 5.93 -13.21
CA ALA A 51 4.18 5.74 -13.15
C ALA A 51 4.92 6.57 -14.20
N ALA A 52 4.34 6.73 -15.39
CA ALA A 52 4.91 7.56 -16.44
C ALA A 52 4.93 9.05 -16.07
N ALA A 53 3.96 9.49 -15.26
CA ALA A 53 3.83 10.88 -14.85
C ALA A 53 4.60 11.22 -13.56
N ASP A 54 4.98 10.22 -12.75
CA ASP A 54 5.63 10.44 -11.46
C ASP A 54 6.72 9.40 -11.24
N ASN A 55 7.97 9.86 -11.13
CA ASN A 55 9.13 8.98 -10.99
C ASN A 55 9.23 8.27 -9.63
N ARG A 56 8.38 8.65 -8.68
CA ARG A 56 8.29 7.95 -7.39
C ARG A 56 7.52 6.64 -7.49
N ILE A 57 6.82 6.41 -8.60
CA ILE A 57 5.92 5.27 -8.80
C ILE A 57 6.58 4.26 -9.73
N SER A 58 6.59 3.00 -9.28
CA SER A 58 6.96 1.84 -10.10
C SER A 58 5.79 0.87 -10.13
N VAL A 59 5.70 0.04 -11.17
CA VAL A 59 4.62 -0.92 -11.34
C VAL A 59 5.19 -2.30 -11.59
N MET A 60 4.63 -3.29 -10.90
CA MET A 60 4.89 -4.71 -11.15
C MET A 60 3.61 -5.34 -11.65
N HIS A 61 3.64 -5.92 -12.85
CA HIS A 61 2.51 -6.67 -13.41
C HIS A 61 2.70 -8.15 -13.13
N ARG A 62 1.74 -8.77 -12.45
CA ARG A 62 1.71 -10.22 -12.26
C ARG A 62 0.66 -10.81 -13.18
N LYS A 63 0.94 -12.00 -13.71
CA LYS A 63 0.10 -12.60 -14.75
C LYS A 63 -1.27 -13.04 -14.25
N GLU A 64 -1.36 -13.41 -12.98
CA GLU A 64 -2.60 -13.90 -12.39
C GLU A 64 -2.67 -13.56 -10.91
N LYS A 65 -3.89 -13.49 -10.39
CA LYS A 65 -4.14 -13.25 -8.98
C LYS A 65 -3.71 -14.44 -8.15
N SER A 66 -2.68 -14.26 -7.31
CA SER A 66 -2.20 -15.29 -6.39
C SER A 66 -2.49 -14.95 -4.93
N GLY A 67 -3.36 -13.96 -4.69
CA GLY A 67 -3.75 -13.51 -3.37
C GLY A 67 -2.92 -12.35 -2.85
N LEU A 68 -3.45 -11.68 -1.84
CA LEU A 68 -2.86 -10.48 -1.23
C LEU A 68 -1.47 -10.76 -0.65
N ALA A 69 -1.31 -11.87 0.05
CA ALA A 69 -0.03 -12.25 0.63
C ALA A 69 1.05 -12.46 -0.43
N GLY A 70 0.70 -13.05 -1.56
CA GLY A 70 1.63 -13.24 -2.69
C GLY A 70 2.09 -11.92 -3.29
N ALA A 71 1.17 -10.96 -3.42
CA ALA A 71 1.48 -9.63 -3.93
C ALA A 71 2.43 -8.88 -2.99
N TYR A 72 2.17 -8.89 -1.69
CA TYR A 72 3.06 -8.27 -0.71
C TYR A 72 4.43 -8.93 -0.67
N LYS A 73 4.48 -10.26 -0.73
CA LYS A 73 5.74 -11.00 -0.75
C LYS A 73 6.61 -10.61 -1.95
N ALA A 74 6.00 -10.51 -3.13
CA ALA A 74 6.69 -10.07 -4.34
C ALA A 74 7.19 -8.63 -4.20
N GLY A 75 6.37 -7.76 -3.62
CA GLY A 75 6.75 -6.36 -3.36
C GLY A 75 7.89 -6.23 -2.36
N PHE A 76 7.89 -7.01 -1.29
CA PHE A 76 8.99 -7.03 -0.33
C PHE A 76 10.30 -7.47 -0.98
N ALA A 77 10.28 -8.53 -1.77
CA ALA A 77 11.47 -9.00 -2.48
C ALA A 77 12.01 -7.92 -3.40
N TRP A 78 11.15 -7.23 -4.12
CA TRP A 78 11.53 -6.12 -5.00
C TRP A 78 12.18 -4.97 -4.23
N GLY A 79 11.60 -4.61 -3.08
CA GLY A 79 12.10 -3.53 -2.24
C GLY A 79 13.43 -3.88 -1.55
N ILE A 80 13.58 -5.10 -1.05
CA ILE A 80 14.81 -5.58 -0.43
C ILE A 80 15.96 -5.58 -1.45
N GLU A 81 15.69 -6.05 -2.65
CA GLU A 81 16.68 -6.08 -3.75
C GLU A 81 17.20 -4.68 -4.09
N ARG A 82 16.37 -3.64 -3.90
CA ARG A 82 16.72 -2.23 -4.15
C ARG A 82 17.14 -1.47 -2.90
N GLU A 83 17.38 -2.19 -1.81
CA GLU A 83 17.96 -1.66 -0.57
C GLU A 83 17.12 -0.57 0.11
N PHE A 84 15.78 -0.67 0.04
CA PHE A 84 14.91 0.19 0.82
C PHE A 84 15.06 -0.12 2.31
N GLU A 85 15.13 0.91 3.13
CA GLU A 85 15.25 0.78 4.57
C GLU A 85 13.94 0.37 5.24
N PHE A 86 12.83 0.88 4.73
CA PHE A 86 11.51 0.63 5.28
C PHE A 86 10.55 0.18 4.19
N LEU A 87 9.78 -0.86 4.49
CA LEU A 87 8.77 -1.41 3.60
C LEU A 87 7.41 -1.29 4.28
N VAL A 88 6.44 -0.70 3.60
CA VAL A 88 5.11 -0.43 4.12
C VAL A 88 4.08 -1.18 3.28
N GLU A 89 3.18 -1.88 3.94
CA GLU A 89 2.01 -2.49 3.29
C GLU A 89 0.83 -1.52 3.35
N MET A 90 0.22 -1.23 2.20
CA MET A 90 -0.94 -0.35 2.12
C MET A 90 -1.87 -0.81 1.00
N ASP A 91 -3.14 -1.09 1.34
CA ASP A 91 -4.14 -1.49 0.35
C ASP A 91 -4.65 -0.28 -0.45
N ALA A 92 -5.08 -0.55 -1.70
CA ALA A 92 -5.54 0.49 -2.62
C ALA A 92 -7.03 0.84 -2.49
N ASP A 93 -7.76 0.16 -1.63
CA ASP A 93 -9.22 0.28 -1.50
C ASP A 93 -9.68 1.36 -0.51
N GLY A 94 -8.74 2.13 0.05
CA GLY A 94 -9.05 3.15 1.05
C GLY A 94 -9.18 2.65 2.48
N SER A 95 -8.97 1.34 2.72
CA SER A 95 -9.03 0.78 4.08
C SER A 95 -7.86 1.21 4.95
N HIS A 96 -6.74 1.62 4.34
CA HIS A 96 -5.58 2.17 5.03
C HIS A 96 -5.52 3.68 4.79
N ARG A 97 -5.36 4.45 5.86
CA ARG A 97 -5.37 5.91 5.80
C ARG A 97 -3.96 6.46 5.60
N ALA A 98 -3.73 7.11 4.47
CA ALA A 98 -2.42 7.69 4.13
C ALA A 98 -1.98 8.74 5.16
N GLN A 99 -2.91 9.45 5.76
CA GLN A 99 -2.62 10.47 6.78
C GLN A 99 -2.09 9.89 8.09
N ASP A 100 -2.26 8.59 8.32
CA ASP A 100 -1.76 7.91 9.51
C ASP A 100 -0.35 7.32 9.28
N LEU A 101 0.09 7.21 8.04
CA LEU A 101 1.40 6.65 7.71
C LEU A 101 2.58 7.42 8.35
N PRO A 102 2.57 8.77 8.42
CA PRO A 102 3.67 9.48 9.07
C PRO A 102 3.90 9.06 10.52
N LYS A 103 2.84 8.68 11.24
CA LYS A 103 2.95 8.19 12.62
C LYS A 103 3.66 6.84 12.69
N LEU A 104 3.36 5.96 11.74
CA LEU A 104 4.01 4.64 11.64
C LEU A 104 5.49 4.82 11.29
N LEU A 105 5.80 5.69 10.36
CA LEU A 105 7.17 5.95 9.93
C LEU A 105 8.00 6.61 11.04
N ALA A 106 7.38 7.44 11.87
CA ALA A 106 8.06 8.04 13.04
C ALA A 106 8.49 6.98 14.05
N ALA A 107 7.75 5.89 14.18
CA ALA A 107 8.08 4.79 15.10
C ALA A 107 9.04 3.77 14.47
N ALA A 108 9.17 3.72 13.15
CA ALA A 108 9.92 2.70 12.43
C ALA A 108 11.42 2.61 12.78
N PRO A 109 12.16 3.73 12.98
CA PRO A 109 13.59 3.65 13.24
C PRO A 109 13.97 2.91 14.52
N THR A 110 13.06 2.82 15.48
CA THR A 110 13.31 2.18 16.78
C THR A 110 12.59 0.85 16.96
N ASN A 111 11.92 0.35 15.90
CA ASN A 111 11.14 -0.89 15.96
C ASN A 111 11.35 -1.70 14.69
N ASP A 112 11.39 -3.03 14.82
CA ASP A 112 11.50 -3.93 13.68
C ASP A 112 10.19 -4.03 12.92
N LEU A 113 9.06 -3.94 13.63
CA LEU A 113 7.71 -4.02 13.06
C LEU A 113 6.81 -2.97 13.72
N VAL A 114 6.09 -2.21 12.91
CA VAL A 114 5.11 -1.23 13.37
C VAL A 114 3.78 -1.52 12.70
N ILE A 115 2.72 -1.65 13.48
CA ILE A 115 1.38 -1.96 12.98
C ILE A 115 0.41 -0.86 13.39
N GLY A 116 -0.29 -0.30 12.39
CA GLY A 116 -1.42 0.57 12.64
C GLY A 116 -2.63 -0.26 13.11
N SER A 117 -3.21 0.12 14.24
CA SER A 117 -4.34 -0.62 14.81
C SER A 117 -5.57 0.25 14.94
N ARG A 118 -6.74 -0.31 14.57
CA ARG A 118 -8.04 0.34 14.79
C ARG A 118 -8.43 0.37 16.25
N TRP A 119 -7.77 -0.43 17.07
CA TRP A 119 -8.11 -0.64 18.48
C TRP A 119 -7.32 0.27 19.41
N THR A 120 -6.45 1.14 18.86
CA THR A 120 -5.77 2.16 19.63
C THR A 120 -6.70 3.35 19.88
N LYS A 121 -6.33 4.20 20.85
CA LYS A 121 -7.09 5.43 21.13
C LYS A 121 -7.19 6.30 19.88
N GLY A 122 -8.42 6.67 19.50
CA GLY A 122 -8.68 7.45 18.29
C GLY A 122 -8.93 6.62 17.03
N GLY A 123 -8.65 5.31 17.08
CA GLY A 123 -8.98 4.41 15.99
C GLY A 123 -10.46 4.04 15.98
N LYS A 124 -11.02 3.78 14.82
CA LYS A 124 -12.41 3.36 14.69
C LYS A 124 -12.61 2.41 13.52
N VAL A 125 -13.69 1.63 13.60
CA VAL A 125 -14.13 0.73 12.55
C VAL A 125 -15.54 1.10 12.15
N GLU A 126 -15.78 1.21 10.84
CA GLU A 126 -17.08 1.55 10.28
C GLU A 126 -17.55 0.45 9.34
N ASN A 127 -18.81 0.02 9.46
CA ASN A 127 -19.46 -0.93 8.55
C ASN A 127 -18.73 -2.28 8.39
N TRP A 128 -18.08 -2.74 9.45
CA TRP A 128 -17.35 -4.00 9.42
C TRP A 128 -18.14 -5.12 10.09
N PRO A 129 -18.19 -6.32 9.49
CA PRO A 129 -18.72 -7.51 10.19
C PRO A 129 -17.86 -7.81 11.43
N TRP A 130 -18.49 -8.36 12.46
CA TRP A 130 -17.81 -8.65 13.73
C TRP A 130 -16.58 -9.59 13.57
N HIS A 131 -16.66 -10.59 12.68
CA HIS A 131 -15.55 -11.52 12.46
C HIS A 131 -14.31 -10.79 11.89
N ARG A 132 -14.51 -9.77 11.06
CA ARG A 132 -13.43 -8.97 10.53
C ARG A 132 -12.80 -8.09 11.61
N MET A 133 -13.60 -7.61 12.53
CA MET A 133 -13.11 -6.87 13.70
C MET A 133 -12.23 -7.76 14.57
N MET A 134 -12.60 -9.03 14.78
CA MET A 134 -11.78 -9.99 15.53
C MET A 134 -10.43 -10.24 14.85
N LEU A 135 -10.39 -10.38 13.52
CA LEU A 135 -9.17 -10.61 12.76
C LEU A 135 -8.27 -9.38 12.73
N SER A 136 -8.82 -8.20 12.98
CA SER A 136 -8.09 -6.92 12.97
C SER A 136 -7.35 -6.64 14.27
N ARG A 137 -7.58 -7.42 15.29
CA ARG A 137 -6.85 -7.32 16.56
C ARG A 137 -5.54 -8.13 16.52
#